data_620ac6471e2fdbe0777fb129fa5749f4
#
_entry.id   620ac6471e2fdbe0777fb129fa5749f4
#
_cell.length_a   1.000
_cell.length_b   1.000
_cell.length_c   1.000
_cell.angle_alpha   90.00
_cell.angle_beta   90.00
_cell.angle_gamma   90.00
#
_symmetry.space_group_name_H-M   'P 1'
#
loop_
_entity.id
_entity.type
_entity.pdbx_description
1 polymer ?
#
loop_
_entity_poly.entity_id
_entity_poly.type
_entity_poly.pdbx_seq_one_letter_code
_entity_poly.pdbx_strand_id
1 'polypeptide(L)'
;SANEYMETVTGFSASLISSLGGDTEKAAKYADMAITDMSDNANKMGSDMASIQNAYSGFAKQNYTMLDNLKLGYGGTKEEMQRLLEDAEKLSGVKYDISSYSDIVDAIHVVQTEMGITGTTAKEAEATISGSIGMLKSSFQNLITGLGDADADIDKLCDNVVNSFNSVVKNITPVVRNLAKT
;
A
#
# COMPACT_ATOMS: atom_id res chain seq x y z
N SER A 1 12.67 14.13 -3.63
CA SER A 1 13.14 14.87 -2.44
C SER A 1 12.45 14.37 -1.18
N ALA A 2 13.05 14.66 -0.03
CA ALA A 2 12.48 14.29 1.27
C ALA A 2 11.08 14.90 1.47
N ASN A 3 10.87 16.14 1.00
CA ASN A 3 9.59 16.84 1.12
C ASN A 3 8.50 16.17 0.28
N GLU A 4 8.80 15.77 -0.94
CA GLU A 4 7.85 15.05 -1.80
C GLU A 4 7.46 13.71 -1.18
N TYR A 5 8.40 13.03 -0.57
CA TYR A 5 8.16 11.76 0.10
C TYR A 5 7.26 11.93 1.32
N MET A 6 7.50 12.98 2.11
CA MET A 6 6.67 13.29 3.28
C MET A 6 5.24 13.63 2.87
N GLU A 7 5.06 14.40 1.79
CA GLU A 7 3.73 14.70 1.24
C GLU A 7 3.02 13.43 0.79
N THR A 8 3.72 12.55 0.13
CA THR A 8 3.19 11.27 -0.36
C THR A 8 2.69 10.41 0.80
N VAL A 9 3.51 10.25 1.83
CA VAL A 9 3.19 9.43 3.01
C VAL A 9 2.04 10.04 3.80
N THR A 10 2.07 11.35 4.01
CA THR A 10 1.02 12.06 4.73
C THR A 10 -0.29 12.04 3.93
N GLY A 11 -0.23 12.24 2.62
CA GLY A 11 -1.39 12.21 1.74
C GLY A 11 -2.08 10.84 1.71
N PHE A 12 -1.30 9.77 1.63
CA PHE A 12 -1.82 8.39 1.73
C PHE A 12 -2.57 8.19 3.05
N SER A 13 -1.92 8.55 4.16
CA SER A 13 -2.49 8.37 5.50
C SER A 13 -3.74 9.23 5.70
N ALA A 14 -3.69 10.50 5.32
CA ALA A 14 -4.81 11.42 5.43
C ALA A 14 -6.01 10.96 4.57
N SER A 15 -5.76 10.44 3.38
CA SER A 15 -6.82 9.94 2.49
C SER A 15 -7.52 8.71 3.09
N LEU A 16 -6.76 7.80 3.72
CA LEU A 16 -7.36 6.68 4.43
C LEU A 16 -8.24 7.16 5.58
N ILE A 17 -7.72 8.05 6.42
CA ILE A 17 -8.45 8.60 7.56
C ILE A 17 -9.74 9.26 7.07
N SER A 18 -9.66 10.11 6.06
CA SER A 18 -10.80 10.83 5.50
C SER A 18 -11.86 9.87 4.94
N SER A 19 -11.44 8.87 4.16
CA SER A 19 -12.37 7.91 3.56
C SER A 19 -13.06 7.00 4.57
N LEU A 20 -12.52 6.93 5.80
CA LEU A 20 -13.07 6.13 6.91
C LEU A 20 -13.73 7.01 7.97
N GLY A 21 -14.09 8.25 7.63
CA GLY A 21 -14.83 9.14 8.52
C GLY A 21 -14.04 9.65 9.72
N GLY A 22 -12.71 9.69 9.63
CA GLY A 22 -11.85 10.16 10.69
C GLY A 22 -11.44 9.06 11.69
N ASP A 23 -11.82 7.81 11.45
CA ASP A 23 -11.48 6.68 12.32
C ASP A 23 -10.01 6.27 12.11
N THR A 24 -9.13 6.74 12.99
CA THR A 24 -7.69 6.49 12.90
C THR A 24 -7.33 5.04 13.17
N GLU A 25 -8.06 4.36 14.04
CA GLU A 25 -7.83 2.93 14.31
C GLU A 25 -8.13 2.08 13.09
N LYS A 26 -9.25 2.33 12.44
CA LYS A 26 -9.63 1.64 11.20
C LYS A 26 -8.67 1.99 10.07
N ALA A 27 -8.25 3.26 9.96
CA ALA A 27 -7.25 3.68 8.97
C ALA A 27 -5.92 2.95 9.15
N ALA A 28 -5.48 2.72 10.40
CA ALA A 28 -4.26 1.96 10.67
C ALA A 28 -4.38 0.51 10.18
N LYS A 29 -5.54 -0.12 10.33
CA LYS A 29 -5.79 -1.48 9.83
C LYS A 29 -5.75 -1.53 8.29
N TYR A 30 -6.33 -0.53 7.63
CA TYR A 30 -6.28 -0.42 6.17
C TYR A 30 -4.85 -0.16 5.67
N ALA A 31 -4.08 0.65 6.39
CA ALA A 31 -2.66 0.87 6.07
C ALA A 31 -1.86 -0.43 6.19
N ASP A 32 -2.07 -1.21 7.25
CA ASP A 32 -1.43 -2.52 7.41
C ASP A 32 -1.75 -3.44 6.24
N MET A 33 -3.02 -3.50 5.85
CA MET A 33 -3.45 -4.31 4.71
C MET A 33 -2.79 -3.85 3.41
N ALA A 34 -2.77 -2.55 3.17
CA ALA A 34 -2.14 -1.99 1.96
C ALA A 34 -0.64 -2.29 1.92
N ILE A 35 0.07 -2.15 3.03
CA ILE A 35 1.51 -2.43 3.12
C ILE A 35 1.78 -3.91 2.86
N THR A 36 0.96 -4.79 3.40
CA THR A 36 1.04 -6.22 3.12
C THR A 36 0.86 -6.49 1.62
N ASP A 37 -0.16 -5.91 1.02
CA ASP A 37 -0.45 -6.10 -0.40
C ASP A 37 0.66 -5.54 -1.30
N MET A 38 1.20 -4.36 -0.96
CA MET A 38 2.32 -3.78 -1.69
C MET A 38 3.56 -4.67 -1.63
N SER A 39 3.88 -5.17 -0.44
CA SER A 39 5.05 -6.02 -0.20
C SER A 39 4.90 -7.37 -0.91
N ASP A 40 3.73 -7.96 -0.85
CA ASP A 40 3.42 -9.22 -1.52
C ASP A 40 3.47 -9.05 -3.05
N ASN A 41 2.97 -7.93 -3.56
CA ASN A 41 3.04 -7.61 -4.98
C ASN A 41 4.50 -7.49 -5.44
N ALA A 42 5.31 -6.72 -4.71
CA ALA A 42 6.73 -6.56 -5.02
C ALA A 42 7.44 -7.90 -5.01
N ASN A 43 7.19 -8.73 -4.00
CA ASN A 43 7.83 -10.02 -3.85
C ASN A 43 7.38 -11.03 -4.93
N LYS A 44 6.08 -11.14 -5.16
CA LYS A 44 5.51 -12.15 -6.07
C LYS A 44 5.61 -11.76 -7.54
N MET A 45 5.34 -10.49 -7.86
CA MET A 45 5.29 -10.02 -9.24
C MET A 45 6.61 -9.42 -9.72
N GLY A 46 7.58 -9.26 -8.83
CA GLY A 46 8.86 -8.63 -9.15
C GLY A 46 8.73 -7.13 -9.40
N SER A 47 7.69 -6.51 -8.89
CA SER A 47 7.46 -5.08 -9.04
C SER A 47 8.36 -4.28 -8.08
N ASP A 48 8.70 -3.06 -8.47
CA ASP A 48 9.47 -2.17 -7.62
C ASP A 48 8.55 -1.57 -6.52
N MET A 49 8.95 -1.72 -5.27
CA MET A 49 8.17 -1.25 -4.12
C MET A 49 7.87 0.24 -4.19
N ALA A 50 8.82 1.06 -4.64
CA ALA A 50 8.62 2.50 -4.80
C ALA A 50 7.57 2.82 -5.86
N SER A 51 7.58 2.09 -6.98
CA SER A 51 6.57 2.25 -8.05
C SER A 51 5.18 1.84 -7.57
N ILE A 52 5.08 0.79 -6.77
CA ILE A 52 3.80 0.35 -6.18
C ILE A 52 3.26 1.42 -5.24
N GLN A 53 4.12 1.95 -4.37
CA GLN A 53 3.70 3.02 -3.45
C GLN A 53 3.26 4.27 -4.19
N ASN A 54 3.96 4.64 -5.25
CA ASN A 54 3.57 5.77 -6.09
C ASN A 54 2.19 5.56 -6.72
N ALA A 55 1.89 4.33 -7.13
CA ALA A 55 0.57 3.99 -7.65
C ALA A 55 -0.52 4.22 -6.60
N TYR A 56 -0.34 3.69 -5.39
CA TYR A 56 -1.29 3.87 -4.28
C TYR A 56 -1.46 5.35 -3.93
N SER A 57 -0.38 6.13 -3.92
CA SER A 57 -0.44 7.56 -3.66
C SER A 57 -1.18 8.31 -4.76
N GLY A 58 -1.01 7.89 -6.00
CA GLY A 58 -1.77 8.39 -7.13
C GLY A 58 -3.27 8.12 -6.97
N PHE A 59 -3.63 6.91 -6.57
CA PHE A 59 -5.04 6.54 -6.35
C PHE A 59 -5.69 7.43 -5.29
N ALA A 60 -4.94 7.80 -4.25
CA ALA A 60 -5.42 8.71 -3.21
C ALA A 60 -5.79 10.09 -3.77
N LYS A 61 -5.15 10.50 -4.86
CA LYS A 61 -5.39 11.76 -5.57
C LYS A 61 -6.30 11.58 -6.79
N GLN A 62 -6.96 10.43 -6.92
CA GLN A 62 -7.80 10.08 -8.07
C GLN A 62 -7.03 10.07 -9.40
N ASN A 63 -5.75 9.73 -9.34
CA ASN A 63 -4.89 9.53 -10.50
C ASN A 63 -4.59 8.04 -10.64
N TYR A 64 -5.09 7.41 -11.69
CA TYR A 64 -5.00 5.97 -11.90
C TYR A 64 -3.96 5.56 -12.93
N THR A 65 -3.13 6.51 -13.41
CA THR A 65 -2.18 6.27 -14.50
C THR A 65 -1.15 5.19 -14.19
N MET A 66 -0.86 4.96 -12.91
CA MET A 66 0.13 3.96 -12.48
C MET A 66 -0.50 2.64 -12.03
N LEU A 67 -1.78 2.40 -12.32
CA LEU A 67 -2.42 1.12 -11.95
C LEU A 67 -1.72 -0.08 -12.57
N ASP A 68 -1.22 0.06 -13.80
CA ASP A 68 -0.49 -1.00 -14.50
C ASP A 68 0.82 -1.39 -13.80
N ASN A 69 1.38 -0.53 -12.95
CA ASN A 69 2.58 -0.86 -12.15
C ASN A 69 2.35 -2.04 -11.21
N LEU A 70 1.10 -2.31 -10.84
CA LEU A 70 0.76 -3.44 -9.96
C LEU A 70 0.77 -4.78 -10.70
N LYS A 71 0.83 -4.77 -12.03
CA LYS A 71 0.89 -5.98 -12.88
C LYS A 71 -0.26 -6.95 -12.64
N LEU A 72 -1.44 -6.41 -12.35
CA LEU A 72 -2.64 -7.21 -12.09
C LEU A 72 -3.50 -7.44 -13.34
N GLY A 73 -3.09 -6.90 -14.49
CA GLY A 73 -3.83 -7.03 -15.73
C GLY A 73 -4.77 -5.86 -16.03
N TYR A 74 -4.59 -4.75 -15.31
CA TYR A 74 -5.38 -3.52 -15.52
C TYR A 74 -4.47 -2.41 -16.02
N GLY A 75 -4.95 -1.64 -17.00
CA GLY A 75 -4.23 -0.49 -17.54
C GLY A 75 -4.38 0.74 -16.65
N GLY A 76 -3.65 1.79 -17.01
CA GLY A 76 -3.56 3.02 -16.21
C GLY A 76 -4.64 4.05 -16.52
N THR A 77 -5.90 3.67 -16.44
CA THR A 77 -7.05 4.57 -16.67
C THR A 77 -8.09 4.46 -15.57
N LYS A 78 -8.95 5.46 -15.46
CA LYS A 78 -10.08 5.43 -14.53
C LYS A 78 -11.03 4.26 -14.87
N GLU A 79 -11.27 4.01 -16.13
CA GLU A 79 -12.13 2.92 -16.60
C GLU A 79 -11.56 1.57 -16.17
N GLU A 80 -10.25 1.41 -16.20
CA GLU A 80 -9.60 0.18 -15.76
C GLU A 80 -9.64 0.03 -14.24
N MET A 81 -9.51 1.12 -13.48
CA MET A 81 -9.73 1.07 -12.03
C MET A 81 -11.17 0.67 -11.73
N GLN A 82 -12.14 1.22 -12.47
CA GLN A 82 -13.56 0.85 -12.31
C GLN A 82 -13.75 -0.65 -12.61
N ARG A 83 -13.07 -1.18 -13.63
CA ARG A 83 -13.12 -2.61 -13.96
C ARG A 83 -12.55 -3.46 -12.82
N LEU A 84 -11.46 -3.01 -12.19
CA LEU A 84 -10.90 -3.69 -11.02
C LEU A 84 -11.92 -3.73 -9.88
N LEU A 85 -12.60 -2.62 -9.62
CA LEU A 85 -13.62 -2.55 -8.56
C LEU A 85 -14.80 -3.48 -8.87
N GLU A 86 -15.21 -3.58 -10.11
CA GLU A 86 -16.27 -4.49 -10.55
C GLU A 86 -15.86 -5.96 -10.37
N ASP A 87 -14.62 -6.29 -10.73
CA ASP A 87 -14.08 -7.64 -10.52
C ASP A 87 -14.03 -7.99 -9.04
N ALA A 88 -13.60 -7.05 -8.19
CA ALA A 88 -13.58 -7.23 -6.74
C ALA A 88 -14.99 -7.43 -6.17
N GLU A 89 -15.98 -6.71 -6.68
CA GLU A 89 -17.39 -6.89 -6.30
C GLU A 89 -17.88 -8.30 -6.62
N LYS A 90 -17.55 -8.82 -7.79
CA LYS A 90 -17.90 -10.18 -8.18
C LYS A 90 -17.30 -11.23 -7.25
N LEU A 91 -16.09 -10.97 -6.74
CA LEU A 91 -15.38 -11.88 -5.84
C LEU A 91 -15.87 -11.80 -4.41
N SER A 92 -16.17 -10.62 -3.91
CA SER A 92 -16.48 -10.37 -2.50
C SER A 92 -17.97 -10.19 -2.20
N GLY A 93 -18.76 -9.84 -3.21
CA GLY A 93 -20.17 -9.45 -3.02
C GLY A 93 -20.35 -8.03 -2.47
N VAL A 94 -19.25 -7.30 -2.27
CA VAL A 94 -19.27 -5.92 -1.77
C VAL A 94 -19.16 -4.95 -2.94
N LYS A 95 -20.01 -3.93 -2.96
CA LYS A 95 -19.91 -2.88 -3.97
C LYS A 95 -18.91 -1.83 -3.53
N TYR A 96 -17.95 -1.55 -4.39
CA TYR A 96 -16.87 -0.58 -4.13
C TYR A 96 -17.11 0.71 -4.89
N ASP A 97 -16.88 1.84 -4.23
CA ASP A 97 -17.03 3.18 -4.77
C ASP A 97 -15.65 3.76 -5.11
N ILE A 98 -15.45 4.09 -6.38
CA ILE A 98 -14.18 4.65 -6.85
C ILE A 98 -13.82 5.98 -6.17
N SER A 99 -14.82 6.70 -5.65
CA SER A 99 -14.56 7.95 -4.92
C SER A 99 -14.08 7.73 -3.48
N SER A 100 -14.14 6.49 -2.98
CA SER A 100 -13.67 6.14 -1.64
C SER A 100 -12.30 5.47 -1.71
N TYR A 101 -11.29 6.10 -1.15
CA TYR A 101 -9.94 5.55 -1.18
C TYR A 101 -9.84 4.22 -0.45
N SER A 102 -10.48 4.09 0.71
CA SER A 102 -10.50 2.81 1.44
C SER A 102 -11.14 1.69 0.63
N ASP A 103 -12.15 2.01 -0.19
CA ASP A 103 -12.76 1.03 -1.09
C ASP A 103 -11.77 0.56 -2.17
N ILE A 104 -10.98 1.47 -2.72
CA ILE A 104 -9.94 1.11 -3.70
C ILE A 104 -8.90 0.18 -3.06
N VAL A 105 -8.43 0.52 -1.87
CA VAL A 105 -7.45 -0.30 -1.13
C VAL A 105 -8.01 -1.71 -0.87
N ASP A 106 -9.25 -1.80 -0.42
CA ASP A 106 -9.91 -3.08 -0.16
C ASP A 106 -10.13 -3.90 -1.43
N ALA A 107 -10.55 -3.25 -2.52
CA ALA A 107 -10.74 -3.91 -3.81
C ALA A 107 -9.44 -4.51 -4.34
N ILE A 108 -8.33 -3.80 -4.25
CA ILE A 108 -7.02 -4.31 -4.64
C ILE A 108 -6.65 -5.53 -3.80
N HIS A 109 -6.92 -5.47 -2.49
CA HIS A 109 -6.68 -6.60 -1.58
C HIS A 109 -7.45 -7.85 -2.04
N VAL A 110 -8.73 -7.68 -2.37
CA VAL A 110 -9.57 -8.79 -2.84
C VAL A 110 -9.02 -9.40 -4.13
N VAL A 111 -8.65 -8.57 -5.10
CA VAL A 111 -8.11 -9.05 -6.39
C VAL A 111 -6.77 -9.76 -6.18
N GLN A 112 -5.86 -9.19 -5.40
CA GLN A 112 -4.55 -9.81 -5.13
C GLN A 112 -4.68 -11.12 -4.34
N THR A 113 -5.64 -11.20 -3.44
CA THR A 113 -5.92 -12.44 -2.71
C THR A 113 -6.38 -13.54 -3.66
N GLU A 114 -7.30 -13.23 -4.57
CA GLU A 114 -7.79 -14.17 -5.57
C GLU A 114 -6.68 -14.63 -6.52
N MET A 115 -5.76 -13.74 -6.87
CA MET A 115 -4.63 -14.07 -7.74
C MET A 115 -3.52 -14.84 -7.03
N GLY A 116 -3.65 -15.09 -5.72
CA GLY A 116 -2.64 -15.80 -4.94
C GLY A 116 -1.38 -14.97 -4.67
N ILE A 117 -1.47 -13.64 -4.75
CA ILE A 117 -0.36 -12.71 -4.49
C ILE A 117 -0.29 -12.37 -3.01
N THR A 118 -1.42 -11.98 -2.43
CA THR A 118 -1.50 -11.58 -1.02
C THR A 118 -1.28 -12.78 -0.10
N GLY A 119 -0.44 -12.59 0.90
CA GLY A 119 -0.07 -13.60 1.88
C GLY A 119 1.22 -14.35 1.56
N THR A 120 1.79 -14.17 0.37
CA THR A 120 2.98 -14.93 -0.07
C THR A 120 4.24 -14.55 0.70
N THR A 121 4.45 -13.28 0.99
CA THR A 121 5.64 -12.82 1.72
C THR A 121 5.69 -13.41 3.13
N ALA A 122 4.56 -13.45 3.82
CA ALA A 122 4.49 -14.02 5.17
C ALA A 122 4.90 -15.49 5.22
N LYS A 123 4.66 -16.25 4.12
CA LYS A 123 4.98 -17.67 4.03
C LYS A 123 6.41 -17.93 3.55
N GLU A 124 6.94 -17.08 2.69
CA GLU A 124 8.16 -17.32 1.95
C GLU A 124 9.33 -16.42 2.37
N ALA A 125 9.05 -15.27 3.03
CA ALA A 125 10.06 -14.28 3.34
C ALA A 125 10.94 -14.71 4.51
N GLU A 126 12.22 -14.35 4.43
CA GLU A 126 13.14 -14.45 5.54
C GLU A 126 12.76 -13.52 6.68
N ALA A 127 13.23 -13.82 7.90
CA ALA A 127 12.92 -13.05 9.11
C ALA A 127 13.25 -11.55 8.96
N THR A 128 14.34 -11.21 8.26
CA THR A 128 14.76 -9.83 8.04
C THR A 128 13.73 -9.05 7.23
N ILE A 129 13.19 -9.65 6.17
CA ILE A 129 12.15 -9.02 5.34
C ILE A 129 10.87 -8.84 6.15
N SER A 130 10.44 -9.88 6.85
CA SER A 130 9.24 -9.83 7.70
C SER A 130 9.39 -8.77 8.80
N GLY A 131 10.57 -8.67 9.41
CA GLY A 131 10.87 -7.64 10.40
C GLY A 131 10.80 -6.22 9.84
N SER A 132 11.36 -6.01 8.65
CA SER A 132 11.30 -4.70 7.97
C SER A 132 9.87 -4.28 7.66
N ILE A 133 9.05 -5.20 7.17
CA ILE A 133 7.63 -4.96 6.89
C ILE A 133 6.87 -4.62 8.18
N GLY A 134 7.15 -5.35 9.27
CA GLY A 134 6.56 -5.08 10.59
C GLY A 134 6.91 -3.69 11.11
N MET A 135 8.16 -3.26 10.94
CA MET A 135 8.59 -1.90 11.31
C MET A 135 7.88 -0.84 10.47
N LEU A 136 7.71 -1.06 9.18
CA LEU A 136 6.99 -0.13 8.30
C LEU A 136 5.53 0.00 8.73
N LYS A 137 4.86 -1.12 9.04
CA LYS A 137 3.48 -1.10 9.53
C LYS A 137 3.37 -0.32 10.84
N SER A 138 4.28 -0.56 11.79
CA SER A 138 4.29 0.17 13.07
C SER A 138 4.51 1.66 12.87
N SER A 139 5.41 2.04 11.96
CA SER A 139 5.68 3.45 11.64
C SER A 139 4.44 4.14 11.06
N PHE A 140 3.71 3.47 10.18
CA PHE A 140 2.46 4.01 9.64
C PHE A 140 1.38 4.12 10.70
N GLN A 141 1.24 3.12 11.58
CA GLN A 141 0.28 3.18 12.67
C GLN A 141 0.55 4.38 13.58
N ASN A 142 1.82 4.62 13.90
CA ASN A 142 2.22 5.77 14.72
C ASN A 142 1.94 7.10 14.02
N LEU A 143 2.20 7.19 12.71
CA LEU A 143 1.90 8.38 11.93
C LEU A 143 0.39 8.64 11.88
N ILE A 144 -0.41 7.64 11.58
CA ILE A 144 -1.87 7.76 11.49
C ILE A 144 -2.45 8.21 12.83
N THR A 145 -2.01 7.59 13.93
CA THR A 145 -2.41 8.00 15.28
C THR A 145 -1.98 9.44 15.56
N GLY A 146 -0.75 9.80 15.18
CA GLY A 146 -0.21 11.14 15.35
C GLY A 146 -0.94 12.22 14.58
N LEU A 147 -1.46 11.89 13.40
CA LEU A 147 -2.26 12.84 12.61
C LEU A 147 -3.55 13.25 13.32
N GLY A 148 -4.03 12.44 14.25
CA GLY A 148 -5.16 12.78 15.11
C GLY A 148 -4.80 13.46 16.41
N ASP A 149 -3.51 13.76 16.64
CA ASP A 149 -2.98 14.34 17.88
C ASP A 149 -2.28 15.66 17.57
N ALA A 150 -2.80 16.77 18.13
CA ALA A 150 -2.25 18.11 17.90
C ALA A 150 -0.82 18.27 18.44
N ASP A 151 -0.41 17.46 19.42
CA ASP A 151 0.91 17.55 20.06
C ASP A 151 1.95 16.62 19.44
N ALA A 152 1.59 15.83 18.42
CA ALA A 152 2.50 14.89 17.79
C ALA A 152 3.54 15.58 16.92
N ASP A 153 4.77 15.06 16.93
CA ASP A 153 5.83 15.49 16.01
C ASP A 153 5.67 14.74 14.68
N ILE A 154 4.89 15.33 13.78
CA ILE A 154 4.56 14.72 12.49
C ILE A 154 5.80 14.54 11.63
N ASP A 155 6.74 15.48 11.64
CA ASP A 155 7.98 15.36 10.86
C ASP A 155 8.78 14.14 11.26
N LYS A 156 8.93 13.89 12.56
CA LYS A 156 9.62 12.72 13.08
C LYS A 156 8.90 11.43 12.71
N LEU A 157 7.57 11.41 12.82
CA LEU A 157 6.77 10.24 12.47
C LEU A 157 6.85 9.92 10.98
N CYS A 158 6.87 10.95 10.11
CA CYS A 158 7.10 10.77 8.68
C CYS A 158 8.50 10.25 8.39
N ASP A 159 9.54 10.78 9.05
CA ASP A 159 10.90 10.29 8.90
C ASP A 159 11.02 8.81 9.24
N ASN A 160 10.36 8.37 10.30
CA ASN A 160 10.32 6.96 10.70
C ASN A 160 9.69 6.09 9.61
N VAL A 161 8.61 6.55 8.98
CA VAL A 161 7.98 5.83 7.86
C VAL A 161 8.95 5.74 6.68
N VAL A 162 9.59 6.86 6.30
CA VAL A 162 10.54 6.90 5.18
C VAL A 162 11.69 5.94 5.42
N ASN A 163 12.26 5.94 6.61
CA ASN A 163 13.38 5.07 6.96
C ASN A 163 12.97 3.60 6.94
N SER A 164 11.79 3.27 7.48
CA SER A 164 11.26 1.91 7.48
C SER A 164 10.94 1.43 6.06
N PHE A 165 10.38 2.31 5.23
CA PHE A 165 10.11 2.01 3.82
C PHE A 165 11.39 1.71 3.06
N ASN A 166 12.43 2.53 3.24
CA ASN A 166 13.73 2.31 2.60
C ASN A 166 14.36 0.98 3.02
N SER A 167 14.16 0.55 4.27
CA SER A 167 14.60 -0.76 4.73
C SER A 167 13.86 -1.90 4.02
N VAL A 168 12.56 -1.76 3.81
CA VAL A 168 11.78 -2.75 3.05
C VAL A 168 12.28 -2.83 1.60
N VAL A 169 12.47 -1.70 0.94
CA VAL A 169 12.99 -1.64 -0.44
C VAL A 169 14.34 -2.36 -0.52
N LYS A 170 15.25 -2.06 0.40
CA LYS A 170 16.58 -2.67 0.45
C LYS A 170 16.51 -4.18 0.62
N ASN A 171 15.63 -4.68 1.47
CA ASN A 171 15.53 -6.10 1.80
C ASN A 171 14.77 -6.91 0.74
N ILE A 172 13.70 -6.36 0.15
CA ILE A 172 12.92 -7.05 -0.88
C ILE A 172 13.69 -7.15 -2.19
N THR A 173 14.42 -6.11 -2.60
CA THR A 173 15.13 -6.08 -3.88
C THR A 173 16.04 -7.29 -4.11
N PRO A 174 16.89 -7.73 -3.15
CA PRO A 174 17.71 -8.92 -3.33
C PRO A 174 16.90 -10.20 -3.54
N VAL A 175 15.77 -10.37 -2.85
CA VAL A 175 14.89 -11.55 -2.99
C VAL A 175 14.30 -11.60 -4.38
N VAL A 176 13.79 -10.49 -4.89
CA VAL A 176 13.24 -10.39 -6.25
C VAL A 176 14.31 -10.72 -7.30
N ARG A 177 15.54 -10.20 -7.13
CA ARG A 177 16.67 -10.51 -8.04
C ARG A 177 17.00 -11.99 -8.04
N ASN A 178 17.02 -12.63 -6.88
CA ASN A 178 17.31 -14.04 -6.76
C ASN A 178 16.24 -14.89 -7.45
N LEU A 179 14.98 -14.56 -7.31
CA LEU A 179 13.87 -15.22 -8.00
C LEU A 179 13.98 -15.05 -9.52
N ALA A 180 14.37 -13.89 -10.00
CA ALA A 180 14.53 -13.62 -11.42
C ALA A 180 15.68 -14.39 -12.05
N LYS A 181 16.68 -14.81 -11.28
CA LYS A 181 17.83 -15.58 -11.75
C LYS A 181 17.57 -17.08 -11.80
N THR A 182 16.55 -17.55 -11.15
CA THR A 182 16.19 -18.96 -11.14
C THR A 182 15.05 -19.24 -12.11
#